data_2f2ba47c275d444dd9dab00e9ab3fbba
#
_entry.id   2f2ba47c275d444dd9dab00e9ab3fbba
#
_cell.length_a   1.000
_cell.length_b   1.000
_cell.length_c   1.000
_cell.angle_alpha   90.00
_cell.angle_beta   90.00
_cell.angle_gamma   90.00
#
_symmetry.space_group_name_H-M   'P 1'
#
loop_
_entity.id
_entity.type
_entity.pdbx_description
1 polymer ?
#
loop_
_entity_poly.entity_id
_entity_poly.type
_entity_poly.pdbx_seq_one_letter_code
_entity_poly.pdbx_strand_id
1 'polypeptide(L)'
;GDTTAGVVDYIFTNAILEGASDIHIEPKEESIRVRYRIDGILHHKTDLPVSLAPSLASRIKVLCKLDIAEKRKHQDGRIHAQVMDKDVDLRVSVYAAAFGENIVIRILYRKSALIDIDQLGITPQNKVRLLKILDQPSGVILVTGPTGSGKTTTLYAGINYLNDGKTSIITVEDPVEYVIDGIVQGQLNPKLGHSYVDFIKSMMRQDPDVIMVGEIRDTTAAEAVIQAALTGHKVLSTFHTEDTTGALLRLMDMGIDTFLISSTVVSVLAQRLVRVLCSECRLSYTPDQYELDALGVRAENMEKYKFYKPVGCAHCNHMGYRGRTGVHEMLLVNDMIRDAILARKTSGEIRRAARESSDLVTMREDGFYKVLKGITSFEEVSRVVPWQEIDEGFLRSPEEIIALAEVDTALVKKEPTTVEKQADVETVSGVSREKTAYRTRFNTRTIAEEREKMARFFHAYREMVEATGQSLDPNQFMEDFIDFMVLTARRVERSLHGRFVEFCLRGEADRVVMELETMVPSQVPMPSRGKPREKGPRLVDFLLPPRTQKLATPEAGAMLSLIEGKSDDREKTGLYQKHIEELEWK
;
A
#
# COMPACT_ATOMS: atom_id res chain seq x y z
N GLY A 1 4.33 -22.10 -37.65
CA GLY A 1 3.76 -20.79 -37.19
C GLY A 1 3.54 -20.70 -35.69
N ASP A 2 3.40 -21.85 -35.02
CA ASP A 2 2.94 -21.86 -33.61
C ASP A 2 4.07 -21.78 -32.56
N THR A 3 5.29 -22.06 -32.93
CA THR A 3 6.42 -22.08 -31.97
C THR A 3 6.80 -20.71 -31.40
N THR A 4 6.80 -19.67 -32.24
CA THR A 4 7.18 -18.31 -31.77
C THR A 4 6.15 -17.68 -30.87
N ALA A 5 4.85 -17.89 -31.16
CA ALA A 5 3.76 -17.42 -30.28
C ALA A 5 3.86 -18.07 -28.91
N GLY A 6 4.04 -19.39 -28.85
CA GLY A 6 4.23 -20.13 -27.60
C GLY A 6 5.45 -19.68 -26.80
N VAL A 7 6.56 -19.30 -27.46
CA VAL A 7 7.75 -18.78 -26.77
C VAL A 7 7.45 -17.41 -26.13
N VAL A 8 6.75 -16.49 -26.82
CA VAL A 8 6.37 -15.19 -26.26
C VAL A 8 5.44 -15.37 -25.08
N ASP A 9 4.41 -16.19 -25.22
CA ASP A 9 3.45 -16.48 -24.16
C ASP A 9 4.13 -17.13 -22.93
N TYR A 10 5.08 -18.05 -23.16
CA TYR A 10 5.89 -18.66 -22.11
C TYR A 10 6.73 -17.61 -21.35
N ILE A 11 7.43 -16.72 -22.08
CA ILE A 11 8.25 -15.65 -21.47
C ILE A 11 7.36 -14.74 -20.59
N PHE A 12 6.20 -14.33 -21.09
CA PHE A 12 5.29 -13.43 -20.35
C PHE A 12 4.71 -14.11 -19.11
N THR A 13 4.22 -15.33 -19.28
CA THR A 13 3.61 -16.11 -18.19
C THR A 13 4.61 -16.36 -17.06
N ASN A 14 5.82 -16.82 -17.38
CA ASN A 14 6.84 -17.07 -16.37
C ASN A 14 7.31 -15.79 -15.67
N ALA A 15 7.47 -14.68 -16.40
CA ALA A 15 7.83 -13.41 -15.79
C ALA A 15 6.77 -12.95 -14.77
N ILE A 16 5.48 -13.11 -15.09
CA ILE A 16 4.36 -12.75 -14.23
C ILE A 16 4.29 -13.68 -13.01
N LEU A 17 4.53 -14.98 -13.20
CA LEU A 17 4.57 -15.98 -12.11
C LEU A 17 5.70 -15.71 -11.13
N GLU A 18 6.87 -15.34 -11.63
CA GLU A 18 8.04 -15.02 -10.82
C GLU A 18 7.99 -13.62 -10.20
N GLY A 19 6.93 -12.83 -10.47
CA GLY A 19 6.77 -11.47 -9.93
C GLY A 19 7.73 -10.45 -10.54
N ALA A 20 8.14 -10.64 -11.79
CA ALA A 20 9.00 -9.69 -12.48
C ALA A 20 8.29 -8.34 -12.69
N SER A 21 9.04 -7.24 -12.55
CA SER A 21 8.60 -5.90 -12.93
C SER A 21 8.86 -5.59 -14.40
N ASP A 22 9.96 -6.14 -14.96
CA ASP A 22 10.34 -5.90 -16.34
C ASP A 22 10.91 -7.19 -16.96
N ILE A 23 10.66 -7.36 -18.27
CA ILE A 23 11.23 -8.40 -19.11
C ILE A 23 12.20 -7.73 -20.09
N HIS A 24 13.40 -8.24 -20.19
CA HIS A 24 14.41 -7.81 -21.16
C HIS A 24 14.66 -8.92 -22.16
N ILE A 25 14.48 -8.65 -23.45
CA ILE A 25 14.76 -9.56 -24.57
C ILE A 25 15.83 -8.89 -25.43
N GLU A 26 17.06 -9.37 -25.31
CA GLU A 26 18.25 -8.70 -25.80
C GLU A 26 18.95 -9.55 -26.88
N PRO A 27 18.83 -9.20 -28.16
CA PRO A 27 19.60 -9.85 -29.20
C PRO A 27 21.10 -9.57 -29.01
N LYS A 28 21.89 -10.64 -29.11
CA LYS A 28 23.35 -10.65 -29.13
C LYS A 28 23.80 -11.23 -30.46
N GLU A 29 25.12 -11.34 -30.69
CA GLU A 29 25.68 -11.86 -31.92
C GLU A 29 25.25 -13.30 -32.21
N GLU A 30 25.23 -14.18 -31.19
CA GLU A 30 24.95 -15.61 -31.34
C GLU A 30 23.66 -16.08 -30.67
N SER A 31 23.05 -15.25 -29.82
CA SER A 31 21.87 -15.64 -29.05
C SER A 31 20.94 -14.46 -28.76
N ILE A 32 19.76 -14.75 -28.23
CA ILE A 32 18.85 -13.76 -27.64
C ILE A 32 18.84 -14.01 -26.14
N ARG A 33 19.31 -13.08 -25.37
CA ARG A 33 19.31 -13.16 -23.92
C ARG A 33 17.98 -12.67 -23.33
N VAL A 34 17.32 -13.52 -22.53
CA VAL A 34 16.11 -13.17 -21.79
C VAL A 34 16.46 -12.99 -20.31
N ARG A 35 16.14 -11.82 -19.78
CA ARG A 35 16.32 -11.50 -18.35
C ARG A 35 15.05 -10.94 -17.76
N TYR A 36 14.78 -11.25 -16.50
CA TYR A 36 13.69 -10.68 -15.73
C TYR A 36 14.24 -9.78 -14.65
N ARG A 37 13.62 -8.62 -14.46
CA ARG A 37 13.87 -7.78 -13.30
C ARG A 37 12.93 -8.19 -12.18
N ILE A 38 13.48 -8.78 -11.12
CA ILE A 38 12.75 -9.23 -9.93
C ILE A 38 13.36 -8.49 -8.74
N ASP A 39 12.51 -7.84 -7.95
CA ASP A 39 12.93 -7.03 -6.79
C ASP A 39 14.07 -6.05 -7.11
N GLY A 40 14.01 -5.42 -8.30
CA GLY A 40 14.95 -4.42 -8.77
C GLY A 40 16.22 -4.95 -9.44
N ILE A 41 16.50 -6.27 -9.40
CA ILE A 41 17.69 -6.90 -9.97
C ILE A 41 17.34 -7.69 -11.24
N LEU A 42 18.22 -7.59 -12.25
CA LEU A 42 18.10 -8.36 -13.49
C LEU A 42 18.68 -9.76 -13.30
N HIS A 43 17.82 -10.78 -13.48
CA HIS A 43 18.18 -12.19 -13.44
C HIS A 43 18.18 -12.78 -14.85
N HIS A 44 19.25 -13.46 -15.23
CA HIS A 44 19.29 -14.25 -16.45
C HIS A 44 18.31 -15.42 -16.33
N LYS A 45 17.52 -15.65 -17.39
CA LYS A 45 16.53 -16.73 -17.42
C LYS A 45 16.87 -17.80 -18.46
N THR A 46 17.11 -17.37 -19.68
CA THR A 46 17.44 -18.25 -20.76
C THR A 46 18.13 -17.50 -21.90
N ASP A 47 18.87 -18.22 -22.70
CA ASP A 47 19.34 -17.77 -24.01
C ASP A 47 18.59 -18.57 -25.10
N LEU A 48 18.05 -17.87 -26.09
CA LEU A 48 17.31 -18.42 -27.21
C LEU A 48 18.17 -18.33 -28.47
N PRO A 49 17.93 -19.21 -29.48
CA PRO A 49 18.64 -19.13 -30.76
C PRO A 49 18.42 -17.78 -31.44
N VAL A 50 19.49 -17.16 -31.94
CA VAL A 50 19.44 -15.83 -32.60
C VAL A 50 18.51 -15.83 -33.82
N SER A 51 18.30 -16.98 -34.48
CA SER A 51 17.36 -17.12 -35.59
C SER A 51 15.91 -16.78 -35.24
N LEU A 52 15.53 -16.82 -33.97
CA LEU A 52 14.20 -16.43 -33.50
C LEU A 52 14.03 -14.91 -33.34
N ALA A 53 15.10 -14.09 -33.36
CA ALA A 53 15.04 -12.68 -33.07
C ALA A 53 14.03 -11.92 -33.95
N PRO A 54 14.03 -12.06 -35.30
CA PRO A 54 13.09 -11.36 -36.15
C PRO A 54 11.63 -11.76 -35.89
N SER A 55 11.37 -13.04 -35.64
CA SER A 55 10.02 -13.56 -35.43
C SER A 55 9.46 -13.19 -34.05
N LEU A 56 10.30 -13.20 -33.01
CA LEU A 56 9.95 -12.70 -31.66
C LEU A 56 9.60 -11.21 -31.68
N ALA A 57 10.46 -10.38 -32.29
CA ALA A 57 10.21 -8.95 -32.41
C ALA A 57 8.91 -8.67 -33.20
N SER A 58 8.73 -9.35 -34.34
CA SER A 58 7.51 -9.21 -35.14
C SER A 58 6.26 -9.61 -34.36
N ARG A 59 6.29 -10.72 -33.62
CA ARG A 59 5.15 -11.18 -32.82
C ARG A 59 4.79 -10.17 -31.72
N ILE A 60 5.79 -9.64 -30.99
CA ILE A 60 5.58 -8.63 -29.94
C ILE A 60 5.03 -7.34 -30.55
N LYS A 61 5.56 -6.88 -31.69
CA LYS A 61 5.04 -5.71 -32.40
C LYS A 61 3.59 -5.87 -32.85
N VAL A 62 3.20 -7.04 -33.37
CA VAL A 62 1.81 -7.36 -33.70
C VAL A 62 0.90 -7.20 -32.48
N LEU A 63 1.29 -7.75 -31.35
CA LEU A 63 0.54 -7.66 -30.10
C LEU A 63 0.37 -6.21 -29.62
N CYS A 64 1.36 -5.35 -29.90
CA CYS A 64 1.36 -3.91 -29.58
C CYS A 64 0.71 -3.03 -30.66
N LYS A 65 0.32 -3.58 -31.81
CA LYS A 65 -0.12 -2.84 -33.01
C LYS A 65 0.93 -1.84 -33.51
N LEU A 66 2.22 -2.22 -33.44
CA LEU A 66 3.36 -1.46 -33.93
C LEU A 66 3.67 -1.82 -35.38
N ASP A 67 4.48 -0.98 -36.05
CA ASP A 67 4.93 -1.22 -37.42
C ASP A 67 5.97 -2.33 -37.46
N ILE A 68 5.62 -3.46 -38.11
CA ILE A 68 6.48 -4.64 -38.24
C ILE A 68 7.60 -4.42 -39.26
N ALA A 69 7.35 -3.58 -40.27
CA ALA A 69 8.30 -3.33 -41.36
C ALA A 69 9.43 -2.38 -40.92
N GLU A 70 9.16 -1.46 -40.03
CA GLU A 70 10.14 -0.51 -39.53
C GLU A 70 11.02 -1.14 -38.42
N LYS A 71 12.31 -1.34 -38.70
CA LYS A 71 13.28 -1.97 -37.80
C LYS A 71 14.38 -1.01 -37.32
N ARG A 72 14.42 0.21 -37.83
CA ARG A 72 15.49 1.19 -37.60
C ARG A 72 15.08 2.28 -36.63
N LYS A 73 13.78 2.40 -36.33
CA LYS A 73 13.23 3.40 -35.41
C LYS A 73 12.75 2.75 -34.12
N HIS A 74 12.91 3.49 -33.03
CA HIS A 74 12.33 3.11 -31.75
C HIS A 74 10.81 3.17 -31.82
N GLN A 75 10.16 2.24 -31.16
CA GLN A 75 8.70 2.16 -31.13
C GLN A 75 8.23 1.77 -29.72
N ASP A 76 7.18 2.43 -29.24
CA ASP A 76 6.57 2.14 -27.95
C ASP A 76 5.13 1.69 -28.14
N GLY A 77 4.72 0.67 -27.40
CA GLY A 77 3.38 0.09 -27.50
C GLY A 77 2.87 -0.44 -26.17
N ARG A 78 1.62 -0.92 -26.20
CA ARG A 78 0.98 -1.51 -25.01
C ARG A 78 0.24 -2.79 -25.40
N ILE A 79 0.25 -3.75 -24.47
CA ILE A 79 -0.50 -5.01 -24.59
C ILE A 79 -1.33 -5.12 -23.32
N HIS A 80 -2.65 -5.28 -23.49
CA HIS A 80 -3.52 -5.70 -22.41
C HIS A 80 -3.63 -7.21 -22.44
N ALA A 81 -3.28 -7.88 -21.38
CA ALA A 81 -3.34 -9.32 -21.28
C ALA A 81 -3.95 -9.76 -19.95
N GLN A 82 -4.72 -10.82 -20.01
CA GLN A 82 -5.13 -11.57 -18.83
C GLN A 82 -4.27 -12.83 -18.79
N VAL A 83 -3.40 -12.92 -17.80
CA VAL A 83 -2.53 -14.08 -17.61
C VAL A 83 -2.94 -14.75 -16.30
N MET A 84 -3.48 -15.97 -16.40
CA MET A 84 -4.20 -16.59 -15.30
C MET A 84 -5.32 -15.66 -14.81
N ASP A 85 -5.45 -15.40 -13.52
CA ASP A 85 -6.46 -14.49 -12.96
C ASP A 85 -5.95 -13.05 -12.79
N LYS A 86 -4.78 -12.71 -13.35
CA LYS A 86 -4.17 -11.39 -13.25
C LYS A 86 -4.40 -10.57 -14.52
N ASP A 87 -5.03 -9.41 -14.34
CA ASP A 87 -5.19 -8.40 -15.40
C ASP A 87 -3.93 -7.52 -15.41
N VAL A 88 -3.15 -7.59 -16.50
CA VAL A 88 -1.87 -6.90 -16.64
C VAL A 88 -1.85 -5.98 -17.86
N ASP A 89 -1.23 -4.83 -17.68
CA ASP A 89 -0.89 -3.90 -18.76
C ASP A 89 0.63 -3.97 -18.98
N LEU A 90 1.04 -4.41 -20.18
CA LEU A 90 2.43 -4.54 -20.56
C LEU A 90 2.81 -3.32 -21.41
N ARG A 91 3.72 -2.49 -20.91
CA ARG A 91 4.31 -1.39 -21.68
C ARG A 91 5.56 -1.89 -22.37
N VAL A 92 5.56 -1.88 -23.67
CA VAL A 92 6.62 -2.42 -24.54
C VAL A 92 7.39 -1.27 -25.17
N SER A 93 8.71 -1.29 -25.03
CA SER A 93 9.63 -0.42 -25.74
C SER A 93 10.54 -1.26 -26.62
N VAL A 94 10.55 -0.94 -27.90
CA VAL A 94 11.39 -1.57 -28.92
C VAL A 94 12.48 -0.60 -29.33
N TYR A 95 13.75 -0.99 -29.12
CA TYR A 95 14.92 -0.17 -29.38
C TYR A 95 15.75 -0.79 -30.48
N ALA A 96 16.03 -0.05 -31.56
CA ALA A 96 16.93 -0.50 -32.62
C ALA A 96 18.38 -0.54 -32.11
N ALA A 97 18.91 -1.74 -31.90
CA ALA A 97 20.26 -1.99 -31.40
C ALA A 97 21.15 -2.63 -32.48
N ALA A 98 22.46 -2.79 -32.21
CA ALA A 98 23.43 -3.27 -33.16
C ALA A 98 23.15 -4.69 -33.70
N PHE A 99 22.64 -5.59 -32.86
CA PHE A 99 22.38 -7.00 -33.22
C PHE A 99 20.88 -7.29 -33.46
N GLY A 100 20.05 -6.26 -33.59
CA GLY A 100 18.62 -6.41 -33.79
C GLY A 100 17.78 -5.53 -32.87
N GLU A 101 16.50 -5.84 -32.75
CA GLU A 101 15.57 -5.06 -31.93
C GLU A 101 15.62 -5.52 -30.47
N ASN A 102 16.16 -4.68 -29.60
CA ASN A 102 16.13 -4.89 -28.15
C ASN A 102 14.74 -4.53 -27.62
N ILE A 103 14.14 -5.41 -26.84
CA ILE A 103 12.77 -5.21 -26.34
C ILE A 103 12.77 -5.25 -24.81
N VAL A 104 12.21 -4.19 -24.23
CA VAL A 104 11.95 -4.12 -22.78
C VAL A 104 10.46 -4.01 -22.56
N ILE A 105 9.94 -4.85 -21.66
CA ILE A 105 8.50 -4.91 -21.36
C ILE A 105 8.32 -4.71 -19.86
N ARG A 106 7.67 -3.62 -19.49
CA ARG A 106 7.27 -3.35 -18.11
C ARG A 106 5.93 -3.98 -17.83
N ILE A 107 5.82 -4.70 -16.72
CA ILE A 107 4.61 -5.37 -16.26
C ILE A 107 3.91 -4.50 -15.22
N LEU A 108 2.68 -4.07 -15.52
CA LEU A 108 1.84 -3.29 -14.62
C LEU A 108 0.59 -4.09 -14.28
N TYR A 109 0.34 -4.30 -12.99
CA TYR A 109 -0.86 -4.99 -12.53
C TYR A 109 -1.99 -3.98 -12.35
N ARG A 110 -3.09 -4.12 -13.12
CA ARG A 110 -4.24 -3.19 -13.08
C ARG A 110 -5.00 -3.21 -11.74
N LYS A 111 -5.01 -4.35 -11.09
CA LYS A 111 -5.61 -4.55 -9.77
C LYS A 111 -4.51 -4.81 -8.75
N SER A 112 -3.60 -3.88 -8.60
CA SER A 112 -2.75 -3.88 -7.39
C SER A 112 -3.65 -3.50 -6.22
N ALA A 113 -3.62 -4.29 -5.16
CA ALA A 113 -4.21 -3.85 -3.90
C ALA A 113 -3.52 -2.55 -3.49
N LEU A 114 -4.30 -1.53 -3.13
CA LEU A 114 -3.75 -0.32 -2.54
C LEU A 114 -2.91 -0.73 -1.34
N ILE A 115 -1.66 -0.32 -1.33
CA ILE A 115 -0.74 -0.59 -0.22
C ILE A 115 -1.06 0.45 0.86
N ASP A 116 -1.33 -0.01 2.07
CA ASP A 116 -1.52 0.85 3.23
C ASP A 116 -0.18 1.40 3.73
N ILE A 117 -0.24 2.51 4.47
CA ILE A 117 0.94 3.14 5.08
C ILE A 117 1.73 2.13 5.92
N ASP A 118 1.06 1.17 6.57
CA ASP A 118 1.68 0.11 7.37
C ASP A 118 2.55 -0.85 6.55
N GLN A 119 2.27 -1.00 5.28
CA GLN A 119 3.00 -1.90 4.39
C GLN A 119 4.19 -1.23 3.69
N LEU A 120 4.36 0.09 3.85
CA LEU A 120 5.49 0.84 3.25
C LEU A 120 6.84 0.51 3.88
N GLY A 121 6.86 -0.09 5.08
CA GLY A 121 8.08 -0.32 5.85
C GLY A 121 8.60 0.93 6.55
N ILE A 122 7.78 1.94 6.74
CA ILE A 122 8.08 3.12 7.56
C ILE A 122 8.23 2.69 9.03
N THR A 123 9.22 3.24 9.74
CA THR A 123 9.38 3.01 11.18
C THR A 123 8.17 3.52 11.96
N PRO A 124 7.81 2.91 13.11
CA PRO A 124 6.67 3.34 13.91
C PRO A 124 6.65 4.84 14.21
N GLN A 125 7.78 5.42 14.57
CA GLN A 125 7.89 6.85 14.86
C GLN A 125 7.63 7.71 13.62
N ASN A 126 8.23 7.36 12.47
CA ASN A 126 8.01 8.11 11.24
C ASN A 126 6.58 7.92 10.69
N LYS A 127 5.93 6.77 10.96
CA LYS A 127 4.50 6.58 10.66
C LYS A 127 3.65 7.59 11.42
N VAL A 128 3.85 7.74 12.73
CA VAL A 128 3.12 8.73 13.54
C VAL A 128 3.35 10.14 13.02
N ARG A 129 4.59 10.48 12.64
CA ARG A 129 4.92 11.78 12.04
C ARG A 129 4.22 11.99 10.70
N LEU A 130 4.23 10.98 9.83
CA LEU A 130 3.58 11.04 8.52
C LEU A 130 2.07 11.26 8.65
N LEU A 131 1.40 10.50 9.52
CA LEU A 131 -0.03 10.67 9.76
C LEU A 131 -0.37 12.07 10.26
N LYS A 132 0.39 12.60 11.24
CA LYS A 132 0.22 13.98 11.73
C LYS A 132 0.36 15.03 10.62
N ILE A 133 1.24 14.81 9.64
CA ILE A 133 1.43 15.73 8.52
C ILE A 133 0.30 15.56 7.49
N LEU A 134 -0.12 14.34 7.21
CA LEU A 134 -1.26 14.09 6.34
C LEU A 134 -2.56 14.71 6.90
N ASP A 135 -2.70 14.81 8.21
CA ASP A 135 -3.85 15.44 8.87
C ASP A 135 -3.80 16.98 8.87
N GLN A 136 -2.65 17.61 8.55
CA GLN A 136 -2.56 19.07 8.46
C GLN A 136 -3.48 19.59 7.34
N PRO A 137 -4.11 20.76 7.49
CA PRO A 137 -5.09 21.27 6.52
C PRO A 137 -4.46 21.64 5.18
N SER A 138 -3.23 22.14 5.17
CA SER A 138 -2.55 22.62 3.97
C SER A 138 -1.04 22.44 4.05
N GLY A 139 -0.35 22.64 2.93
CA GLY A 139 1.10 22.58 2.81
C GLY A 139 1.57 21.54 1.79
N VAL A 140 2.86 21.59 1.48
CA VAL A 140 3.50 20.70 0.50
C VAL A 140 4.20 19.56 1.21
N ILE A 141 3.84 18.34 0.85
CA ILE A 141 4.49 17.09 1.27
C ILE A 141 5.25 16.55 0.06
N LEU A 142 6.55 16.43 0.18
CA LEU A 142 7.41 15.95 -0.91
C LEU A 142 7.91 14.54 -0.61
N VAL A 143 7.77 13.64 -1.59
CA VAL A 143 8.40 12.32 -1.55
C VAL A 143 9.52 12.29 -2.58
N THR A 144 10.74 11.98 -2.16
CA THR A 144 11.91 12.00 -3.05
C THR A 144 12.65 10.66 -3.08
N GLY A 145 13.44 10.48 -4.12
CA GLY A 145 14.24 9.29 -4.37
C GLY A 145 14.37 8.99 -5.87
N PRO A 146 15.23 8.05 -6.27
CA PRO A 146 15.41 7.69 -7.67
C PRO A 146 14.17 6.99 -8.26
N THR A 147 14.22 6.74 -9.55
CA THR A 147 13.21 5.92 -10.22
C THR A 147 13.18 4.51 -9.60
N GLY A 148 11.97 4.01 -9.34
CA GLY A 148 11.79 2.69 -8.73
C GLY A 148 11.96 2.64 -7.21
N SER A 149 12.11 3.78 -6.52
CA SER A 149 12.18 3.84 -5.06
C SER A 149 10.82 3.71 -4.35
N GLY A 150 9.71 3.62 -5.10
CA GLY A 150 8.36 3.44 -4.55
C GLY A 150 7.63 4.76 -4.24
N LYS A 151 8.07 5.90 -4.76
CA LYS A 151 7.45 7.23 -4.50
C LYS A 151 5.94 7.24 -4.77
N THR A 152 5.52 6.79 -5.94
CA THR A 152 4.10 6.72 -6.32
C THR A 152 3.30 5.85 -5.36
N THR A 153 3.87 4.71 -4.94
CA THR A 153 3.23 3.83 -3.95
C THR A 153 3.01 4.56 -2.62
N THR A 154 3.99 5.33 -2.15
CA THR A 154 3.90 6.12 -0.92
C THR A 154 2.87 7.24 -1.05
N LEU A 155 2.86 7.97 -2.18
CA LEU A 155 1.83 8.98 -2.44
C LEU A 155 0.43 8.36 -2.47
N TYR A 156 0.26 7.22 -3.15
CA TYR A 156 -1.02 6.54 -3.23
C TYR A 156 -1.47 6.00 -1.87
N ALA A 157 -0.55 5.51 -1.02
CA ALA A 157 -0.86 5.14 0.35
C ALA A 157 -1.32 6.35 1.19
N GLY A 158 -0.67 7.51 1.03
CA GLY A 158 -1.08 8.76 1.65
C GLY A 158 -2.46 9.24 1.15
N ILE A 159 -2.71 9.16 -0.16
CA ILE A 159 -4.02 9.49 -0.75
C ILE A 159 -5.10 8.54 -0.25
N ASN A 160 -4.82 7.24 -0.19
CA ASN A 160 -5.77 6.25 0.31
C ASN A 160 -6.13 6.52 1.78
N TYR A 161 -5.17 6.93 2.60
CA TYR A 161 -5.42 7.35 3.97
C TYR A 161 -6.35 8.57 4.06
N LEU A 162 -6.18 9.56 3.15
CA LEU A 162 -6.99 10.79 3.09
C LEU A 162 -8.36 10.59 2.44
N ASN A 163 -8.56 9.49 1.70
CA ASN A 163 -9.78 9.20 0.93
C ASN A 163 -10.89 8.65 1.84
N ASP A 164 -11.51 9.53 2.59
CA ASP A 164 -12.60 9.23 3.54
C ASP A 164 -14.01 9.37 2.92
N GLY A 165 -14.09 9.63 1.62
CA GLY A 165 -15.33 9.87 0.88
C GLY A 165 -15.96 11.25 1.12
N LYS A 166 -15.29 12.14 1.89
CA LYS A 166 -15.71 13.53 2.14
C LYS A 166 -14.68 14.54 1.65
N THR A 167 -13.44 14.12 1.53
CA THR A 167 -12.31 14.92 1.08
C THR A 167 -12.25 14.90 -0.44
N SER A 168 -12.23 16.06 -1.09
CA SER A 168 -12.06 16.21 -2.54
C SER A 168 -10.60 16.04 -2.92
N ILE A 169 -10.26 14.93 -3.57
CA ILE A 169 -8.89 14.60 -3.97
C ILE A 169 -8.78 14.58 -5.49
N ILE A 170 -7.85 15.38 -6.03
CA ILE A 170 -7.58 15.44 -7.46
C ILE A 170 -6.11 15.20 -7.73
N THR A 171 -5.80 14.38 -8.74
CA THR A 171 -4.43 14.10 -9.14
C THR A 171 -4.12 14.51 -10.58
N VAL A 172 -2.84 14.74 -10.88
CA VAL A 172 -2.29 14.81 -12.24
C VAL A 172 -1.04 13.97 -12.34
N GLU A 173 -1.01 13.04 -13.30
CA GLU A 173 -0.01 11.96 -13.39
C GLU A 173 0.48 11.72 -14.82
N ASP A 174 1.66 11.13 -14.97
CA ASP A 174 2.26 10.82 -16.28
C ASP A 174 2.92 9.42 -16.32
N PRO A 175 2.13 8.40 -16.53
CA PRO A 175 0.67 8.29 -16.52
C PRO A 175 0.09 7.84 -15.16
N VAL A 176 -1.24 7.75 -15.06
CA VAL A 176 -1.92 7.04 -13.94
C VAL A 176 -1.47 5.58 -13.92
N GLU A 177 -0.97 5.12 -12.79
CA GLU A 177 -0.47 3.73 -12.65
C GLU A 177 -1.62 2.74 -12.43
N TYR A 178 -2.58 3.08 -11.57
CA TYR A 178 -3.84 2.36 -11.41
C TYR A 178 -4.92 3.30 -10.88
N VAL A 179 -6.17 2.95 -11.15
CA VAL A 179 -7.32 3.76 -10.75
C VAL A 179 -7.61 3.54 -9.28
N ILE A 180 -7.78 4.65 -8.55
CA ILE A 180 -8.21 4.65 -7.15
C ILE A 180 -9.66 5.13 -7.12
N ASP A 181 -10.53 4.33 -6.52
CA ASP A 181 -11.94 4.68 -6.39
C ASP A 181 -12.12 5.88 -5.43
N GLY A 182 -13.08 6.75 -5.75
CA GLY A 182 -13.40 7.92 -4.91
C GLY A 182 -12.53 9.15 -5.13
N ILE A 183 -11.55 9.15 -6.06
CA ILE A 183 -10.73 10.31 -6.41
C ILE A 183 -10.80 10.65 -7.90
N VAL A 184 -10.44 11.88 -8.26
CA VAL A 184 -10.37 12.34 -9.65
C VAL A 184 -8.93 12.30 -10.13
N GLN A 185 -8.60 11.39 -11.06
CA GLN A 185 -7.24 11.23 -11.58
C GLN A 185 -7.14 11.78 -13.01
N GLY A 186 -6.35 12.84 -13.16
CA GLY A 186 -5.98 13.41 -14.45
C GLY A 186 -4.70 12.79 -14.99
N GLN A 187 -4.64 12.53 -16.29
CA GLN A 187 -3.45 12.02 -16.96
C GLN A 187 -2.95 13.00 -18.00
N LEU A 188 -1.64 13.27 -17.98
CA LEU A 188 -0.99 14.08 -19.01
C LEU A 188 -1.14 13.42 -20.38
N ASN A 189 -1.40 14.25 -21.38
CA ASN A 189 -1.38 13.84 -22.77
C ASN A 189 -0.47 14.79 -23.57
N PRO A 190 0.80 14.42 -23.78
CA PRO A 190 1.75 15.28 -24.51
C PRO A 190 1.32 15.60 -25.94
N LYS A 191 0.52 14.74 -26.58
CA LYS A 191 0.00 14.97 -27.94
C LYS A 191 -0.98 16.13 -28.01
N LEU A 192 -1.63 16.48 -26.90
CA LEU A 192 -2.54 17.61 -26.78
C LEU A 192 -1.84 18.88 -26.27
N GLY A 193 -0.52 18.82 -25.99
CA GLY A 193 0.24 19.94 -25.48
C GLY A 193 -0.04 20.33 -24.03
N HIS A 194 -0.72 19.46 -23.27
CA HIS A 194 -1.04 19.71 -21.86
C HIS A 194 0.21 19.58 -21.00
N SER A 195 0.43 20.57 -20.12
CA SER A 195 1.52 20.58 -19.12
C SER A 195 0.98 20.33 -17.71
N TYR A 196 1.87 19.97 -16.77
CA TYR A 196 1.52 19.90 -15.34
C TYR A 196 0.91 21.22 -14.84
N VAL A 197 1.45 22.35 -15.29
CA VAL A 197 0.98 23.68 -14.88
C VAL A 197 -0.46 23.94 -15.29
N ASP A 198 -0.85 23.53 -16.50
CA ASP A 198 -2.23 23.69 -16.99
C ASP A 198 -3.21 22.89 -16.14
N PHE A 199 -2.82 21.65 -15.80
CA PHE A 199 -3.62 20.81 -14.90
C PHE A 199 -3.74 21.42 -13.51
N ILE A 200 -2.61 21.82 -12.86
CA ILE A 200 -2.62 22.40 -11.51
C ILE A 200 -3.51 23.65 -11.47
N LYS A 201 -3.37 24.56 -12.43
CA LYS A 201 -4.22 25.75 -12.54
C LYS A 201 -5.70 25.39 -12.72
N SER A 202 -6.00 24.32 -13.42
CA SER A 202 -7.38 23.84 -13.57
C SER A 202 -7.91 23.18 -12.30
N MET A 203 -7.07 22.35 -11.65
CA MET A 203 -7.43 21.67 -10.40
C MET A 203 -7.82 22.64 -9.29
N MET A 204 -7.10 23.76 -9.13
CA MET A 204 -7.42 24.80 -8.14
C MET A 204 -8.83 25.43 -8.33
N ARG A 205 -9.50 25.21 -9.46
CA ARG A 205 -10.89 25.66 -9.74
C ARG A 205 -11.93 24.55 -9.59
N GLN A 206 -11.51 23.36 -9.14
CA GLN A 206 -12.37 22.19 -8.95
C GLN A 206 -12.72 21.94 -7.47
N ASP A 207 -12.51 22.95 -6.61
CA ASP A 207 -12.75 22.87 -5.16
C ASP A 207 -12.07 21.64 -4.50
N PRO A 208 -10.74 21.47 -4.68
CA PRO A 208 -10.03 20.34 -4.08
C PRO A 208 -9.57 20.66 -2.66
N ASP A 209 -9.64 19.68 -1.77
CA ASP A 209 -8.95 19.71 -0.48
C ASP A 209 -7.50 19.23 -0.62
N VAL A 210 -7.29 18.22 -1.48
CA VAL A 210 -5.99 17.58 -1.70
C VAL A 210 -5.67 17.53 -3.19
N ILE A 211 -4.49 18.01 -3.53
CA ILE A 211 -3.92 17.98 -4.88
C ILE A 211 -2.71 17.05 -4.89
N MET A 212 -2.67 16.06 -5.78
CA MET A 212 -1.45 15.31 -6.04
C MET A 212 -0.89 15.66 -7.42
N VAL A 213 0.38 16.04 -7.45
CA VAL A 213 1.15 16.24 -8.67
C VAL A 213 2.19 15.14 -8.78
N GLY A 214 2.12 14.32 -9.81
CA GLY A 214 2.96 13.12 -9.98
C GLY A 214 4.44 13.42 -9.76
N GLU A 215 4.95 14.49 -10.35
CA GLU A 215 6.31 14.97 -10.13
C GLU A 215 6.50 16.45 -10.48
N ILE A 216 7.48 17.09 -9.85
CA ILE A 216 7.93 18.46 -10.17
C ILE A 216 9.18 18.35 -11.02
N ARG A 217 9.06 18.70 -12.32
CA ARG A 217 10.17 18.62 -13.30
C ARG A 217 10.89 19.94 -13.51
N ASP A 218 10.18 21.04 -13.45
CA ASP A 218 10.64 22.37 -13.82
C ASP A 218 10.17 23.45 -12.85
N THR A 219 10.72 24.65 -13.00
CA THR A 219 10.42 25.82 -12.17
C THR A 219 8.93 26.18 -12.20
N THR A 220 8.30 26.13 -13.38
CA THR A 220 6.89 26.53 -13.51
C THR A 220 5.96 25.57 -12.79
N ALA A 221 6.24 24.27 -12.80
CA ALA A 221 5.51 23.29 -12.00
C ALA A 221 5.76 23.49 -10.49
N ALA A 222 7.01 23.79 -10.08
CA ALA A 222 7.32 24.08 -8.69
C ALA A 222 6.55 25.31 -8.19
N GLU A 223 6.56 26.41 -8.95
CA GLU A 223 5.79 27.63 -8.64
C GLU A 223 4.30 27.33 -8.48
N ALA A 224 3.71 26.54 -9.40
CA ALA A 224 2.30 26.20 -9.35
C ALA A 224 1.94 25.33 -8.12
N VAL A 225 2.79 24.40 -7.72
CA VAL A 225 2.66 23.59 -6.50
C VAL A 225 2.71 24.48 -5.25
N ILE A 226 3.67 25.39 -5.18
CA ILE A 226 3.80 26.32 -4.04
C ILE A 226 2.59 27.25 -3.97
N GLN A 227 2.12 27.79 -5.11
CA GLN A 227 0.92 28.64 -5.15
C GLN A 227 -0.34 27.90 -4.69
N ALA A 228 -0.51 26.65 -5.08
CA ALA A 228 -1.62 25.83 -4.60
C ALA A 228 -1.59 25.65 -3.07
N ALA A 229 -0.42 25.44 -2.48
CA ALA A 229 -0.28 25.34 -1.02
C ALA A 229 -0.53 26.68 -0.32
N LEU A 230 -0.07 27.81 -0.88
CA LEU A 230 -0.33 29.16 -0.34
C LEU A 230 -1.81 29.50 -0.34
N THR A 231 -2.59 28.96 -1.27
CA THR A 231 -4.05 29.16 -1.34
C THR A 231 -4.82 28.18 -0.42
N GLY A 232 -4.12 27.44 0.45
CA GLY A 232 -4.74 26.62 1.50
C GLY A 232 -4.92 25.15 1.16
N HIS A 233 -4.44 24.68 -0.01
CA HIS A 233 -4.55 23.28 -0.40
C HIS A 233 -3.44 22.41 0.20
N LYS A 234 -3.73 21.18 0.48
CA LYS A 234 -2.73 20.14 0.74
C LYS A 234 -2.20 19.60 -0.57
N VAL A 235 -0.89 19.70 -0.79
CA VAL A 235 -0.26 19.27 -2.04
C VAL A 235 0.75 18.15 -1.78
N LEU A 236 0.56 17.01 -2.43
CA LEU A 236 1.48 15.89 -2.43
C LEU A 236 2.21 15.83 -3.77
N SER A 237 3.54 15.71 -3.75
CA SER A 237 4.30 15.61 -5.00
C SER A 237 5.60 14.82 -4.84
N THR A 238 6.30 14.56 -5.96
CA THR A 238 7.60 13.88 -5.94
C THR A 238 8.72 14.71 -6.55
N PHE A 239 9.93 14.39 -6.07
CA PHE A 239 11.18 14.83 -6.65
C PHE A 239 12.11 13.64 -6.97
N HIS A 240 13.16 13.91 -7.75
CA HIS A 240 14.25 12.96 -8.04
C HIS A 240 15.55 13.41 -7.39
N THR A 241 15.55 13.65 -6.08
CA THR A 241 16.77 13.92 -5.30
C THR A 241 17.11 12.71 -4.41
N GLU A 242 18.34 12.63 -3.96
CA GLU A 242 18.84 11.45 -3.23
C GLU A 242 18.40 11.42 -1.78
N ASP A 243 18.25 12.59 -1.16
CA ASP A 243 17.92 12.79 0.24
C ASP A 243 16.94 13.94 0.46
N THR A 244 16.53 14.15 1.70
CA THR A 244 15.53 15.15 2.07
C THR A 244 16.01 16.58 1.91
N THR A 245 17.27 16.86 2.25
CA THR A 245 17.85 18.21 2.14
C THR A 245 18.07 18.61 0.69
N GLY A 246 18.45 17.65 -0.16
CA GLY A 246 18.59 17.84 -1.60
C GLY A 246 17.29 18.31 -2.28
N ALA A 247 16.12 17.87 -1.78
CA ALA A 247 14.84 18.35 -2.32
C ALA A 247 14.59 19.82 -2.00
N LEU A 248 14.94 20.28 -0.79
CA LEU A 248 14.86 21.71 -0.42
C LEU A 248 15.81 22.57 -1.26
N LEU A 249 17.08 22.14 -1.37
CA LEU A 249 18.05 22.82 -2.20
C LEU A 249 17.62 22.88 -3.67
N ARG A 250 17.02 21.80 -4.19
CA ARG A 250 16.51 21.76 -5.57
C ARG A 250 15.41 22.79 -5.81
N LEU A 251 14.51 23.03 -4.86
CA LEU A 251 13.52 24.11 -4.95
C LEU A 251 14.21 25.49 -4.99
N MET A 252 15.24 25.71 -4.17
CA MET A 252 16.02 26.95 -4.18
C MET A 252 16.76 27.15 -5.53
N ASP A 253 17.37 26.09 -6.07
CA ASP A 253 18.06 26.10 -7.37
C ASP A 253 17.10 26.36 -8.54
N MET A 254 15.85 25.94 -8.42
CA MET A 254 14.78 26.27 -9.35
C MET A 254 14.34 27.74 -9.25
N GLY A 255 14.92 28.53 -8.34
CA GLY A 255 14.60 29.95 -8.18
C GLY A 255 13.37 30.23 -7.33
N ILE A 256 12.81 29.22 -6.63
CA ILE A 256 11.72 29.43 -5.68
C ILE A 256 12.25 30.23 -4.48
N ASP A 257 11.54 31.29 -4.12
CA ASP A 257 11.89 32.12 -2.97
C ASP A 257 11.93 31.30 -1.68
N THR A 258 13.00 31.47 -0.89
CA THR A 258 13.18 30.74 0.38
C THR A 258 12.07 31.00 1.38
N PHE A 259 11.47 32.19 1.37
CA PHE A 259 10.31 32.52 2.19
C PHE A 259 9.11 31.63 1.81
N LEU A 260 8.88 31.43 0.51
CA LEU A 260 7.79 30.57 0.03
C LEU A 260 8.03 29.10 0.38
N ILE A 261 9.26 28.60 0.21
CA ILE A 261 9.63 27.23 0.58
C ILE A 261 9.41 27.02 2.08
N SER A 262 9.94 27.92 2.92
CA SER A 262 9.87 27.80 4.37
C SER A 262 8.44 27.87 4.92
N SER A 263 7.54 28.58 4.25
CA SER A 263 6.15 28.76 4.67
C SER A 263 5.21 27.67 4.15
N THR A 264 5.53 27.00 3.04
CA THR A 264 4.61 26.04 2.41
C THR A 264 5.06 24.59 2.54
N VAL A 265 6.36 24.28 2.50
CA VAL A 265 6.84 22.90 2.62
C VAL A 265 6.76 22.46 4.07
N VAL A 266 6.00 21.42 4.35
CA VAL A 266 5.80 20.89 5.72
C VAL A 266 6.68 19.67 6.00
N SER A 267 6.96 18.87 4.98
CA SER A 267 7.82 17.69 5.11
C SER A 267 8.43 17.25 3.80
N VAL A 268 9.59 16.64 3.90
CA VAL A 268 10.23 15.88 2.81
C VAL A 268 10.50 14.47 3.30
N LEU A 269 10.04 13.47 2.55
CA LEU A 269 10.28 12.05 2.78
C LEU A 269 11.18 11.50 1.68
N ALA A 270 12.43 11.19 1.99
CA ALA A 270 13.32 10.49 1.06
C ALA A 270 13.22 8.98 1.28
N GLN A 271 13.23 8.21 0.17
CA GLN A 271 13.05 6.77 0.24
C GLN A 271 13.83 5.98 -0.80
N ARG A 272 14.17 4.75 -0.42
CA ARG A 272 14.73 3.68 -1.25
C ARG A 272 14.02 2.37 -0.94
N LEU A 273 14.10 1.41 -1.85
CA LEU A 273 13.62 0.05 -1.62
C LEU A 273 14.79 -0.88 -1.43
N VAL A 274 14.79 -1.61 -0.32
CA VAL A 274 15.73 -2.71 -0.03
C VAL A 274 14.98 -4.04 -0.11
N ARG A 275 15.68 -5.11 -0.52
CA ARG A 275 15.13 -6.46 -0.55
C ARG A 275 14.99 -7.01 0.86
N VAL A 276 13.93 -7.76 1.09
CA VAL A 276 13.67 -8.44 2.37
C VAL A 276 14.35 -9.81 2.33
N LEU A 277 15.11 -10.15 3.38
CA LEU A 277 15.73 -11.46 3.52
C LEU A 277 14.68 -12.57 3.52
N CYS A 278 14.97 -13.64 2.80
CA CYS A 278 14.10 -14.81 2.82
C CYS A 278 14.10 -15.44 4.22
N SER A 279 12.92 -15.58 4.82
CA SER A 279 12.74 -16.16 6.17
C SER A 279 13.26 -17.59 6.26
N GLU A 280 13.13 -18.35 5.17
CA GLU A 280 13.44 -19.78 5.12
C GLU A 280 14.94 -20.08 5.04
N CYS A 281 15.76 -19.16 4.51
CA CYS A 281 17.16 -19.47 4.24
C CYS A 281 18.16 -18.43 4.74
N ARG A 282 17.70 -17.35 5.41
CA ARG A 282 18.64 -16.41 6.03
C ARG A 282 19.48 -17.08 7.10
N LEU A 283 20.78 -16.83 7.08
CA LEU A 283 21.73 -17.41 8.01
C LEU A 283 22.26 -16.33 8.98
N SER A 284 22.22 -16.62 10.28
CA SER A 284 22.83 -15.72 11.26
C SER A 284 24.36 -15.73 11.15
N TYR A 285 24.98 -14.55 11.29
CA TYR A 285 26.42 -14.38 11.26
C TYR A 285 26.83 -13.19 12.14
N THR A 286 28.14 -13.06 12.41
CA THR A 286 28.71 -11.88 13.06
C THR A 286 29.27 -10.96 11.97
N PRO A 287 28.83 -9.70 11.88
CA PRO A 287 29.36 -8.75 10.90
C PRO A 287 30.82 -8.43 11.19
N ASP A 288 31.60 -8.17 10.17
CA ASP A 288 32.95 -7.67 10.32
C ASP A 288 32.99 -6.14 10.51
N GLN A 289 34.17 -5.61 10.87
CA GLN A 289 34.32 -4.17 11.13
C GLN A 289 34.05 -3.33 9.88
N TYR A 290 34.38 -3.85 8.69
CA TYR A 290 34.15 -3.16 7.43
C TYR A 290 32.65 -2.96 7.15
N GLU A 291 31.82 -3.98 7.42
CA GLU A 291 30.38 -3.91 7.29
C GLU A 291 29.76 -2.86 8.24
N LEU A 292 30.26 -2.81 9.49
CA LEU A 292 29.81 -1.84 10.50
C LEU A 292 30.19 -0.39 10.11
N ASP A 293 31.44 -0.18 9.71
CA ASP A 293 31.94 1.14 9.29
C ASP A 293 31.20 1.63 8.04
N ALA A 294 30.86 0.71 7.12
CA ALA A 294 30.11 1.05 5.90
C ALA A 294 28.73 1.64 6.18
N LEU A 295 28.11 1.37 7.33
CA LEU A 295 26.83 1.96 7.70
C LEU A 295 26.95 3.25 8.51
N GLY A 296 28.14 3.60 8.99
CA GLY A 296 28.38 4.83 9.75
C GLY A 296 27.60 4.85 11.07
N VAL A 297 27.63 3.76 11.82
CA VAL A 297 27.02 3.62 13.15
C VAL A 297 28.10 3.27 14.18
N ARG A 298 27.86 3.60 15.45
CA ARG A 298 28.78 3.18 16.50
C ARG A 298 28.70 1.67 16.71
N ALA A 299 29.84 0.99 16.64
CA ALA A 299 29.94 -0.47 16.82
C ALA A 299 29.90 -0.90 18.30
N GLU A 300 28.99 -0.32 19.09
CA GLU A 300 28.85 -0.64 20.51
C GLU A 300 27.80 -1.74 20.73
N ASN A 301 28.09 -2.68 21.62
CA ASN A 301 27.14 -3.73 22.05
C ASN A 301 26.58 -4.60 20.89
N MET A 302 27.31 -4.78 19.80
CA MET A 302 26.85 -5.52 18.63
C MET A 302 26.54 -7.00 18.92
N GLU A 303 27.18 -7.58 19.94
CA GLU A 303 26.97 -8.95 20.41
C GLU A 303 25.54 -9.21 20.93
N LYS A 304 24.80 -8.17 21.29
CA LYS A 304 23.40 -8.28 21.73
C LYS A 304 22.43 -8.53 20.58
N TYR A 305 22.85 -8.29 19.32
CA TYR A 305 21.99 -8.35 18.15
C TYR A 305 22.33 -9.54 17.27
N LYS A 306 21.31 -10.07 16.58
CA LYS A 306 21.47 -11.13 15.57
C LYS A 306 21.41 -10.54 14.19
N PHE A 307 22.47 -10.71 13.45
CA PHE A 307 22.57 -10.28 12.06
C PHE A 307 22.38 -11.46 11.12
N TYR A 308 21.86 -11.19 9.93
CA TYR A 308 21.53 -12.24 8.96
C TYR A 308 22.06 -11.87 7.59
N LYS A 309 22.51 -12.91 6.86
CA LYS A 309 22.93 -12.81 5.47
C LYS A 309 22.07 -13.71 4.58
N PRO A 310 21.92 -13.37 3.27
CA PRO A 310 21.19 -14.21 2.33
C PRO A 310 21.97 -15.50 2.01
N VAL A 311 21.26 -16.60 1.78
CA VAL A 311 21.86 -17.87 1.33
C VAL A 311 21.27 -18.27 -0.02
N GLY A 312 19.96 -18.43 -0.10
CA GLY A 312 19.23 -18.89 -1.27
C GLY A 312 18.64 -20.29 -1.07
N CYS A 313 17.35 -20.43 -1.42
CA CYS A 313 16.62 -21.70 -1.39
C CYS A 313 15.53 -21.69 -2.47
N ALA A 314 14.83 -22.81 -2.65
CA ALA A 314 13.74 -22.91 -3.61
C ALA A 314 12.61 -21.89 -3.36
N HIS A 315 12.33 -21.53 -2.08
CA HIS A 315 11.30 -20.55 -1.73
C HIS A 315 11.58 -19.14 -2.27
N CYS A 316 12.85 -18.74 -2.33
CA CYS A 316 13.26 -17.44 -2.87
C CYS A 316 13.91 -17.55 -4.27
N ASN A 317 13.67 -18.62 -5.01
CA ASN A 317 14.31 -18.89 -6.29
C ASN A 317 15.84 -18.74 -6.24
N HIS A 318 16.45 -19.22 -5.16
CA HIS A 318 17.89 -19.16 -4.86
C HIS A 318 18.49 -17.75 -4.75
N MET A 319 17.65 -16.72 -4.59
CA MET A 319 18.10 -15.32 -4.50
C MET A 319 18.52 -14.89 -3.10
N GLY A 320 18.11 -15.61 -2.05
CA GLY A 320 18.32 -15.23 -0.65
C GLY A 320 17.42 -14.12 -0.15
N TYR A 321 16.63 -13.47 -1.04
CA TYR A 321 15.70 -12.40 -0.75
C TYR A 321 14.34 -12.67 -1.38
N ARG A 322 13.29 -12.11 -0.81
CA ARG A 322 11.92 -12.18 -1.35
C ARG A 322 11.11 -10.96 -0.96
N GLY A 323 10.71 -10.17 -1.96
CA GLY A 323 9.98 -8.92 -1.77
C GLY A 323 10.89 -7.76 -1.35
N ARG A 324 10.28 -6.60 -1.16
CA ARG A 324 10.99 -5.35 -0.86
C ARG A 324 10.28 -4.61 0.26
N THR A 325 11.03 -3.76 0.98
CA THR A 325 10.51 -2.82 1.97
C THR A 325 11.18 -1.46 1.78
N GLY A 326 10.51 -0.38 2.23
CA GLY A 326 11.09 0.95 2.16
C GLY A 326 12.17 1.17 3.22
N VAL A 327 13.16 1.99 2.89
CA VAL A 327 14.08 2.65 3.82
C VAL A 327 13.86 4.14 3.66
N HIS A 328 13.67 4.85 4.77
CA HIS A 328 13.14 6.21 4.77
C HIS A 328 13.98 7.17 5.61
N GLU A 329 14.05 8.40 5.14
CA GLU A 329 14.52 9.57 5.89
C GLU A 329 13.41 10.61 5.83
N MET A 330 12.91 11.08 6.98
CA MET A 330 11.79 12.03 7.04
C MET A 330 12.20 13.32 7.73
N LEU A 331 12.29 14.38 6.95
CA LEU A 331 12.59 15.73 7.43
C LEU A 331 11.27 16.48 7.65
N LEU A 332 11.10 17.01 8.87
CA LEU A 332 10.00 17.89 9.25
C LEU A 332 10.48 19.34 9.19
N VAL A 333 9.72 20.21 8.52
CA VAL A 333 10.05 21.63 8.43
C VAL A 333 9.51 22.35 9.66
N ASN A 334 10.29 22.33 10.74
CA ASN A 334 10.06 23.11 11.96
C ASN A 334 10.76 24.48 11.89
N ASP A 335 10.67 25.28 12.95
CA ASP A 335 11.21 26.65 12.96
C ASP A 335 12.72 26.70 12.70
N MET A 336 13.51 25.80 13.29
CA MET A 336 14.97 25.74 13.03
C MET A 336 15.28 25.44 11.56
N ILE A 337 14.47 24.56 10.93
CA ILE A 337 14.63 24.25 9.50
C ILE A 337 14.17 25.42 8.64
N ARG A 338 13.08 26.12 9.02
CA ARG A 338 12.65 27.36 8.34
C ARG A 338 13.75 28.42 8.35
N ASP A 339 14.37 28.64 9.50
CA ASP A 339 15.48 29.59 9.63
C ASP A 339 16.68 29.19 8.79
N ALA A 340 17.01 27.90 8.74
CA ALA A 340 18.07 27.38 7.90
C ALA A 340 17.77 27.56 6.40
N ILE A 341 16.52 27.36 5.97
CA ILE A 341 16.06 27.61 4.59
C ILE A 341 16.17 29.10 4.25
N LEU A 342 15.65 29.98 5.12
CA LEU A 342 15.70 31.43 4.94
C LEU A 342 17.12 31.95 4.84
N ALA A 343 18.02 31.40 5.64
CA ALA A 343 19.45 31.73 5.63
C ALA A 343 20.24 31.05 4.49
N ARG A 344 19.58 30.29 3.60
CA ARG A 344 20.20 29.53 2.50
C ARG A 344 21.39 28.67 2.95
N LYS A 345 21.19 27.95 4.06
CA LYS A 345 22.20 27.05 4.63
C LYS A 345 22.49 25.87 3.69
N THR A 346 23.67 25.30 3.85
CA THR A 346 24.10 24.10 3.11
C THR A 346 23.30 22.84 3.53
N SER A 347 23.33 21.81 2.68
CA SER A 347 22.71 20.51 2.97
C SER A 347 23.12 19.94 4.34
N GLY A 348 24.43 20.00 4.65
CA GLY A 348 24.98 19.54 5.93
C GLY A 348 24.45 20.31 7.13
N GLU A 349 24.36 21.64 7.03
CA GLU A 349 23.83 22.49 8.10
C GLU A 349 22.34 22.26 8.32
N ILE A 350 21.53 22.12 7.24
CA ILE A 350 20.10 21.81 7.34
C ILE A 350 19.91 20.43 7.99
N ARG A 351 20.72 19.43 7.60
CA ARG A 351 20.65 18.09 8.18
C ARG A 351 21.04 18.10 9.67
N ARG A 352 22.07 18.86 10.04
CA ARG A 352 22.47 19.03 11.45
C ARG A 352 21.33 19.66 12.25
N ALA A 353 20.74 20.74 11.78
CA ALA A 353 19.57 21.37 12.40
C ALA A 353 18.39 20.39 12.54
N ALA A 354 18.14 19.54 11.54
CA ALA A 354 17.08 18.53 11.59
C ALA A 354 17.36 17.43 12.62
N ARG A 355 18.61 17.00 12.77
CA ARG A 355 19.00 16.02 13.79
C ARG A 355 18.86 16.59 15.21
N GLU A 356 19.18 17.86 15.40
CA GLU A 356 19.09 18.52 16.71
C GLU A 356 17.64 18.88 17.10
N SER A 357 16.81 19.26 16.15
CA SER A 357 15.47 19.82 16.42
C SER A 357 14.31 18.83 16.28
N SER A 358 14.50 17.75 15.54
CA SER A 358 13.42 16.79 15.23
C SER A 358 13.87 15.33 15.25
N ASP A 359 15.05 15.04 15.81
CA ASP A 359 15.59 13.68 15.85
C ASP A 359 15.56 12.98 14.50
N LEU A 360 15.99 13.69 13.45
CA LEU A 360 16.03 13.10 12.11
C LEU A 360 16.81 11.78 12.14
N VAL A 361 16.15 10.70 11.76
CA VAL A 361 16.77 9.41 11.49
C VAL A 361 17.16 9.39 10.02
N THR A 362 18.44 9.24 9.74
CA THR A 362 18.93 9.19 8.36
C THR A 362 18.51 7.89 7.67
N MET A 363 18.54 7.89 6.35
CA MET A 363 18.20 6.68 5.57
C MET A 363 19.12 5.49 5.91
N ARG A 364 20.38 5.73 6.26
CA ARG A 364 21.31 4.70 6.73
C ARG A 364 20.93 4.14 8.10
N GLU A 365 20.61 5.01 9.04
CA GLU A 365 20.15 4.60 10.38
C GLU A 365 18.84 3.80 10.29
N ASP A 366 17.90 4.19 9.41
CA ASP A 366 16.68 3.41 9.15
C ASP A 366 16.99 2.05 8.49
N GLY A 367 17.94 2.03 7.54
CA GLY A 367 18.45 0.79 6.96
C GLY A 367 19.08 -0.12 8.00
N PHE A 368 19.92 0.44 8.88
CA PHE A 368 20.54 -0.31 9.98
C PHE A 368 19.51 -0.83 10.99
N TYR A 369 18.50 -0.04 11.34
CA TYR A 369 17.38 -0.50 12.14
C TYR A 369 16.73 -1.75 11.54
N LYS A 370 16.54 -1.80 10.23
CA LYS A 370 15.98 -2.97 9.54
C LYS A 370 16.93 -4.17 9.52
N VAL A 371 18.24 -3.92 9.49
CA VAL A 371 19.26 -4.97 9.66
C VAL A 371 19.20 -5.54 11.07
N LEU A 372 19.11 -4.70 12.11
CA LEU A 372 18.96 -5.13 13.52
C LEU A 372 17.68 -5.97 13.72
N LYS A 373 16.59 -5.65 13.01
CA LYS A 373 15.35 -6.44 13.04
C LYS A 373 15.40 -7.70 12.16
N GLY A 374 16.51 -7.96 11.46
CA GLY A 374 16.66 -9.11 10.56
C GLY A 374 15.76 -9.06 9.32
N ILE A 375 15.29 -7.87 8.93
CA ILE A 375 14.44 -7.67 7.75
C ILE A 375 15.27 -7.69 6.47
N THR A 376 16.45 -7.06 6.49
CA THR A 376 17.38 -6.99 5.36
C THR A 376 18.81 -7.26 5.81
N SER A 377 19.78 -7.18 4.92
CA SER A 377 21.21 -7.41 5.22
C SER A 377 22.03 -6.12 5.12
N PHE A 378 23.23 -6.14 5.72
CA PHE A 378 24.22 -5.07 5.57
C PHE A 378 24.56 -4.81 4.10
N GLU A 379 24.85 -5.87 3.34
CA GLU A 379 25.16 -5.81 1.92
C GLU A 379 24.08 -5.07 1.14
N GLU A 380 22.82 -5.38 1.39
CA GLU A 380 21.71 -4.77 0.66
C GLU A 380 21.53 -3.28 1.00
N VAL A 381 21.64 -2.90 2.28
CA VAL A 381 21.58 -1.49 2.67
C VAL A 381 22.74 -0.70 2.07
N SER A 382 23.97 -1.22 2.15
CA SER A 382 25.16 -0.58 1.57
C SER A 382 25.07 -0.44 0.05
N ARG A 383 24.44 -1.41 -0.63
CA ARG A 383 24.23 -1.36 -2.09
C ARG A 383 23.24 -0.28 -2.52
N VAL A 384 22.22 -0.02 -1.70
CA VAL A 384 21.06 0.79 -2.10
C VAL A 384 21.13 2.21 -1.53
N VAL A 385 21.57 2.35 -0.27
CA VAL A 385 21.58 3.64 0.42
C VAL A 385 22.92 4.35 0.16
N PRO A 386 22.90 5.59 -0.37
CA PRO A 386 24.13 6.33 -0.66
C PRO A 386 24.97 6.54 0.59
N TRP A 387 26.28 6.51 0.41
CA TRP A 387 27.20 6.89 1.46
C TRP A 387 27.07 8.39 1.73
N GLN A 388 26.94 8.75 3.00
CA GLN A 388 26.92 10.15 3.44
C GLN A 388 27.97 10.28 4.54
N GLU A 389 28.79 11.30 4.45
CA GLU A 389 29.71 11.64 5.52
C GLU A 389 28.90 12.14 6.72
N ILE A 390 29.09 11.52 7.85
CA ILE A 390 28.45 11.90 9.11
C ILE A 390 29.58 12.32 10.05
N ASP A 391 29.50 13.54 10.58
CA ASP A 391 30.43 14.00 11.61
C ASP A 391 30.42 12.99 12.78
N GLU A 392 31.58 12.59 13.29
CA GLU A 392 31.72 11.58 14.37
C GLU A 392 30.84 11.89 15.59
N GLY A 393 30.63 13.17 15.91
CA GLY A 393 29.76 13.61 17.00
C GLY A 393 28.26 13.30 16.81
N PHE A 394 27.84 12.93 15.60
CA PHE A 394 26.44 12.55 15.28
C PHE A 394 26.25 11.05 15.05
N LEU A 395 27.29 10.23 15.22
CA LEU A 395 27.14 8.78 15.14
C LEU A 395 26.29 8.29 16.33
N ARG A 396 25.26 7.50 16.02
CA ARG A 396 24.37 6.92 17.03
C ARG A 396 24.66 5.46 17.28
N SER A 397 24.43 5.01 18.52
CA SER A 397 24.48 3.59 18.88
C SER A 397 23.24 2.84 18.36
N PRO A 398 23.28 1.49 18.32
CA PRO A 398 22.11 0.69 17.98
C PRO A 398 20.89 0.98 18.86
N GLU A 399 21.12 1.16 20.17
CA GLU A 399 20.09 1.46 21.15
C GLU A 399 19.42 2.81 20.87
N GLU A 400 20.21 3.85 20.56
CA GLU A 400 19.71 5.18 20.20
C GLU A 400 18.88 5.13 18.91
N ILE A 401 19.33 4.38 17.89
CA ILE A 401 18.61 4.24 16.63
C ILE A 401 17.28 3.51 16.85
N ILE A 402 17.26 2.44 17.64
CA ILE A 402 16.03 1.71 17.98
C ILE A 402 15.07 2.63 18.73
N ALA A 403 15.57 3.37 19.73
CA ALA A 403 14.74 4.29 20.51
C ALA A 403 14.09 5.38 19.65
N LEU A 404 14.80 5.88 18.64
CA LEU A 404 14.29 6.89 17.70
C LEU A 404 13.36 6.31 16.61
N ALA A 405 13.50 5.04 16.28
CA ALA A 405 12.67 4.38 15.27
C ALA A 405 11.35 3.86 15.85
N GLU A 406 11.35 3.47 17.11
CA GLU A 406 10.19 2.94 17.82
C GLU A 406 9.47 4.06 18.59
N VAL A 407 8.15 3.99 18.59
CA VAL A 407 7.34 4.90 19.42
C VAL A 407 7.44 4.44 20.86
N ASP A 408 7.78 5.33 21.77
CA ASP A 408 7.54 5.07 23.19
C ASP A 408 6.03 4.92 23.40
N THR A 409 5.58 3.67 23.55
CA THR A 409 4.16 3.32 23.74
C THR A 409 3.55 3.97 24.98
N ALA A 410 4.38 4.48 25.89
CA ALA A 410 3.93 5.28 27.03
C ALA A 410 3.46 6.69 26.63
N LEU A 411 3.99 7.26 25.54
CA LEU A 411 3.60 8.58 25.01
C LEU A 411 2.39 8.52 24.09
N VAL A 412 2.12 7.39 23.45
CA VAL A 412 0.94 7.21 22.56
C VAL A 412 -0.37 7.04 23.35
N LYS A 413 -0.30 6.85 24.68
CA LYS A 413 -1.48 6.80 25.55
C LYS A 413 -2.08 8.17 25.92
N LYS A 414 -1.66 9.26 25.32
CA LYS A 414 -2.28 10.60 25.41
C LYS A 414 -2.39 11.17 23.98
N GLU A 415 -3.46 11.14 23.44
CA GLU A 415 -4.78 11.68 23.31
C GLU A 415 -5.49 11.12 22.07
N PRO A 416 -6.61 10.45 22.17
CA PRO A 416 -7.62 10.58 21.15
C PRO A 416 -8.21 11.99 21.37
N THR A 417 -8.09 12.84 20.40
CA THR A 417 -8.94 14.05 20.32
C THR A 417 -10.36 13.52 20.31
N THR A 418 -10.94 13.51 21.47
CA THR A 418 -12.34 13.24 21.72
C THR A 418 -13.13 14.34 21.02
N VAL A 419 -13.54 14.11 19.79
CA VAL A 419 -14.87 14.52 19.42
C VAL A 419 -15.78 13.51 20.13
N GLU A 420 -16.20 13.88 21.33
CA GLU A 420 -17.31 13.23 22.02
C GLU A 420 -18.51 13.22 21.09
N LYS A 421 -18.68 12.10 20.38
CA LYS A 421 -20.02 11.61 20.10
C LYS A 421 -20.39 10.79 21.33
N GLN A 422 -21.13 11.42 22.21
CA GLN A 422 -21.92 10.77 23.23
C GLN A 422 -22.60 9.55 22.57
N ALA A 423 -22.04 8.39 22.81
CA ALA A 423 -22.82 7.16 22.73
C ALA A 423 -23.57 7.13 24.06
N ASP A 424 -24.85 7.44 24.02
CA ASP A 424 -25.76 7.25 25.12
C ASP A 424 -25.69 5.78 25.55
N VAL A 425 -24.93 5.54 26.61
CA VAL A 425 -25.09 4.34 27.43
C VAL A 425 -26.27 4.64 28.33
N GLU A 426 -27.48 4.34 27.88
CA GLU A 426 -28.61 4.19 28.77
C GLU A 426 -28.35 3.01 29.73
N THR A 427 -27.80 3.33 30.89
CA THR A 427 -27.88 2.46 32.06
C THR A 427 -29.33 2.51 32.56
N VAL A 428 -30.13 1.60 32.08
CA VAL A 428 -31.43 1.31 32.70
C VAL A 428 -31.17 0.44 33.93
N SER A 429 -31.09 1.09 35.09
CA SER A 429 -31.21 0.44 36.39
C SER A 429 -32.70 0.12 36.65
N GLY A 430 -33.05 -1.17 36.55
CA GLY A 430 -34.40 -1.64 36.85
C GLY A 430 -34.52 -3.13 36.67
N VAL A 431 -34.26 -3.85 37.74
CA VAL A 431 -34.65 -5.20 38.11
C VAL A 431 -35.55 -5.96 37.12
N SER A 432 -34.97 -6.91 36.36
CA SER A 432 -35.45 -8.28 36.22
C SER A 432 -34.37 -9.15 35.59
N ARG A 433 -34.14 -10.33 36.16
CA ARG A 433 -33.20 -11.35 35.64
C ARG A 433 -33.77 -11.97 34.36
N GLU A 434 -33.61 -11.26 33.23
CA GLU A 434 -33.85 -11.84 31.90
C GLU A 434 -32.82 -11.31 30.91
N LYS A 435 -31.96 -12.25 30.45
CA LYS A 435 -31.17 -12.24 29.19
C LYS A 435 -30.38 -10.99 28.89
N THR A 436 -29.16 -10.93 29.39
CA THR A 436 -28.15 -9.95 28.95
C THR A 436 -27.70 -10.31 27.53
N ALA A 437 -28.19 -9.62 26.52
CA ALA A 437 -27.74 -9.76 25.15
C ALA A 437 -26.58 -8.76 24.92
N TYR A 438 -25.39 -9.27 24.59
CA TYR A 438 -24.29 -8.42 24.11
C TYR A 438 -24.52 -8.07 22.64
N ARG A 439 -24.48 -6.78 22.31
CA ARG A 439 -24.62 -6.29 20.93
C ARG A 439 -23.42 -5.42 20.55
N THR A 440 -22.80 -5.72 19.42
CA THR A 440 -21.72 -4.88 18.86
C THR A 440 -21.85 -4.80 17.34
N ARG A 441 -21.46 -3.66 16.74
CA ARG A 441 -21.55 -3.41 15.30
C ARG A 441 -20.15 -3.32 14.71
N PHE A 442 -19.97 -3.90 13.53
CA PHE A 442 -18.73 -3.91 12.76
C PHE A 442 -18.97 -3.44 11.34
N ASN A 443 -18.05 -2.65 10.82
CA ASN A 443 -18.03 -2.26 9.42
C ASN A 443 -17.18 -3.26 8.62
N THR A 444 -17.62 -3.64 7.42
CA THR A 444 -16.90 -4.59 6.56
C THR A 444 -15.50 -4.15 6.18
N ARG A 445 -15.22 -2.83 6.10
CA ARG A 445 -13.90 -2.28 5.82
C ARG A 445 -12.93 -2.35 7.00
N THR A 446 -13.43 -2.36 8.22
CA THR A 446 -12.63 -2.29 9.44
C THR A 446 -12.62 -3.60 10.24
N ILE A 447 -13.21 -4.68 9.71
CA ILE A 447 -13.28 -5.99 10.41
C ILE A 447 -11.90 -6.49 10.85
N ALA A 448 -10.87 -6.31 9.99
CA ALA A 448 -9.51 -6.72 10.33
C ALA A 448 -8.88 -5.86 11.45
N GLU A 449 -9.27 -4.58 11.55
CA GLU A 449 -8.79 -3.62 12.56
C GLU A 449 -9.57 -3.73 13.87
N GLU A 450 -10.82 -4.22 13.81
CA GLU A 450 -11.69 -4.40 14.98
C GLU A 450 -11.49 -5.76 15.70
N ARG A 451 -10.39 -6.46 15.40
CA ARG A 451 -10.05 -7.76 16.00
C ARG A 451 -10.08 -7.72 17.54
N GLU A 452 -9.61 -6.64 18.14
CA GLU A 452 -9.63 -6.46 19.60
C GLU A 452 -11.05 -6.27 20.16
N LYS A 453 -11.94 -5.62 19.40
CA LYS A 453 -13.35 -5.42 19.76
C LYS A 453 -14.13 -6.73 19.67
N MET A 454 -13.83 -7.55 18.65
CA MET A 454 -14.35 -8.91 18.54
C MET A 454 -13.83 -9.82 19.66
N ALA A 455 -12.54 -9.73 19.99
CA ALA A 455 -11.97 -10.48 21.10
C ALA A 455 -12.66 -10.16 22.44
N ARG A 456 -12.95 -8.88 22.69
CA ARG A 456 -13.71 -8.46 23.89
C ARG A 456 -15.14 -8.99 23.89
N PHE A 457 -15.81 -8.99 22.73
CA PHE A 457 -17.14 -9.57 22.60
C PHE A 457 -17.14 -11.08 22.91
N PHE A 458 -16.19 -11.82 22.33
CA PHE A 458 -16.09 -13.26 22.57
C PHE A 458 -15.63 -13.61 23.98
N HIS A 459 -14.80 -12.78 24.60
CA HIS A 459 -14.43 -12.97 26.01
C HIS A 459 -15.63 -12.82 26.95
N ALA A 460 -16.43 -11.78 26.75
CA ALA A 460 -17.66 -11.58 27.51
C ALA A 460 -18.71 -12.67 27.22
N TYR A 461 -18.82 -13.12 25.97
CA TYR A 461 -19.68 -14.22 25.58
C TYR A 461 -19.26 -15.56 26.20
N ARG A 462 -17.95 -15.83 26.26
CA ARG A 462 -17.36 -16.97 26.92
C ARG A 462 -17.77 -17.04 28.40
N GLU A 463 -17.60 -15.92 29.15
CA GLU A 463 -17.98 -15.87 30.56
C GLU A 463 -19.47 -16.21 30.75
N MET A 464 -20.33 -15.80 29.81
CA MET A 464 -21.74 -16.09 29.81
C MET A 464 -22.01 -17.58 29.54
N VAL A 465 -21.29 -18.21 28.60
CA VAL A 465 -21.46 -19.62 28.23
C VAL A 465 -20.87 -20.54 29.29
N GLU A 466 -19.71 -20.22 29.86
CA GLU A 466 -19.12 -21.00 30.97
C GLU A 466 -20.00 -20.98 32.23
N ALA A 467 -20.75 -19.89 32.44
CA ALA A 467 -21.76 -19.84 33.52
C ALA A 467 -22.93 -20.84 33.30
N THR A 468 -23.11 -21.34 32.07
CA THR A 468 -24.12 -22.40 31.76
C THR A 468 -23.55 -23.82 31.82
N GLY A 469 -22.25 -23.99 32.17
CA GLY A 469 -21.59 -25.30 32.33
C GLY A 469 -21.06 -25.93 31.05
N GLN A 470 -20.94 -25.17 29.95
CA GLN A 470 -20.35 -25.61 28.69
C GLN A 470 -18.90 -25.14 28.57
N SER A 471 -18.00 -26.00 28.08
CA SER A 471 -16.59 -25.69 27.83
C SER A 471 -16.35 -25.39 26.35
N LEU A 472 -15.82 -24.21 26.04
CA LEU A 472 -15.45 -23.77 24.71
C LEU A 472 -13.93 -23.46 24.65
N ASP A 473 -13.25 -23.89 23.58
CA ASP A 473 -11.91 -23.32 23.26
C ASP A 473 -12.09 -22.00 22.52
N PRO A 474 -11.84 -20.85 23.21
CA PRO A 474 -12.21 -19.55 22.66
C PRO A 474 -11.30 -19.10 21.54
N ASN A 475 -10.05 -19.56 21.49
CA ASN A 475 -9.07 -19.06 20.53
C ASN A 475 -9.29 -19.66 19.14
N GLN A 476 -9.54 -20.96 19.05
CA GLN A 476 -9.82 -21.63 17.80
C GLN A 476 -11.15 -21.16 17.20
N PHE A 477 -12.18 -21.05 18.02
CA PHE A 477 -13.48 -20.57 17.57
C PHE A 477 -13.43 -19.11 17.09
N MET A 478 -12.67 -18.25 17.77
CA MET A 478 -12.51 -16.85 17.39
C MET A 478 -11.79 -16.70 16.05
N GLU A 479 -10.73 -17.46 15.81
CA GLU A 479 -10.00 -17.44 14.54
C GLU A 479 -10.87 -17.91 13.37
N ASP A 480 -11.53 -19.05 13.52
CA ASP A 480 -12.44 -19.61 12.50
C ASP A 480 -13.61 -18.66 12.19
N PHE A 481 -14.14 -17.99 13.21
CA PHE A 481 -15.24 -17.04 13.07
C PHE A 481 -14.78 -15.73 12.40
N ILE A 482 -13.61 -15.19 12.75
CA ILE A 482 -13.04 -14.00 12.11
C ILE A 482 -12.79 -14.28 10.63
N ASP A 483 -12.20 -15.41 10.28
CA ASP A 483 -11.96 -15.81 8.90
C ASP A 483 -13.26 -15.97 8.11
N PHE A 484 -14.28 -16.55 8.71
CA PHE A 484 -15.62 -16.63 8.13
C PHE A 484 -16.24 -15.25 7.90
N MET A 485 -16.16 -14.34 8.89
CA MET A 485 -16.66 -12.97 8.79
C MET A 485 -15.96 -12.16 7.70
N VAL A 486 -14.62 -12.23 7.62
CA VAL A 486 -13.82 -11.56 6.58
C VAL A 486 -14.17 -12.10 5.19
N LEU A 487 -14.30 -13.41 5.04
CA LEU A 487 -14.72 -14.05 3.79
C LEU A 487 -16.13 -13.63 3.36
N THR A 488 -17.06 -13.62 4.29
CA THR A 488 -18.47 -13.25 4.06
C THR A 488 -18.57 -11.76 3.71
N ALA A 489 -17.88 -10.88 4.44
CA ALA A 489 -17.83 -9.46 4.16
C ALA A 489 -17.31 -9.16 2.76
N ARG A 490 -16.19 -9.77 2.36
CA ARG A 490 -15.62 -9.63 1.01
C ARG A 490 -16.56 -10.13 -0.10
N ARG A 491 -17.35 -11.15 0.15
CA ARG A 491 -18.33 -11.68 -0.80
C ARG A 491 -19.56 -10.78 -0.93
N VAL A 492 -20.08 -10.30 0.19
CA VAL A 492 -21.21 -9.36 0.23
C VAL A 492 -20.85 -8.03 -0.44
N GLU A 493 -19.67 -7.49 -0.22
CA GLU A 493 -19.19 -6.29 -0.92
C GLU A 493 -19.14 -6.47 -2.45
N ARG A 494 -18.70 -7.64 -2.93
CA ARG A 494 -18.69 -7.95 -4.37
C ARG A 494 -20.10 -8.05 -4.96
N SER A 495 -21.04 -8.64 -4.23
CA SER A 495 -22.42 -8.86 -4.71
C SER A 495 -23.29 -7.59 -4.65
N LEU A 496 -23.01 -6.68 -3.74
CA LEU A 496 -23.78 -5.45 -3.54
C LEU A 496 -23.20 -4.21 -4.24
N HIS A 497 -22.25 -4.38 -5.19
CA HIS A 497 -21.69 -3.30 -6.00
C HIS A 497 -21.16 -2.13 -5.15
N GLY A 498 -20.40 -2.42 -4.12
CA GLY A 498 -19.75 -1.42 -3.27
C GLY A 498 -20.65 -0.75 -2.21
N ARG A 499 -21.84 -1.29 -1.94
CA ARG A 499 -22.65 -0.82 -0.81
C ARG A 499 -22.03 -1.28 0.51
N PHE A 500 -22.03 -0.37 1.48
CA PHE A 500 -21.56 -0.68 2.83
C PHE A 500 -22.54 -1.60 3.55
N VAL A 501 -21.99 -2.59 4.25
CA VAL A 501 -22.76 -3.51 5.07
C VAL A 501 -22.23 -3.41 6.50
N GLU A 502 -23.12 -3.17 7.45
CA GLU A 502 -22.83 -3.28 8.87
C GLU A 502 -23.25 -4.65 9.38
N PHE A 503 -22.37 -5.29 10.14
CA PHE A 503 -22.67 -6.48 10.89
C PHE A 503 -22.99 -6.12 12.34
N CYS A 504 -24.06 -6.66 12.85
CA CYS A 504 -24.40 -6.58 14.26
C CYS A 504 -24.33 -7.99 14.85
N LEU A 505 -23.49 -8.19 15.86
CA LEU A 505 -23.41 -9.44 16.61
C LEU A 505 -24.17 -9.32 17.92
N ARG A 506 -24.99 -10.31 18.20
CA ARG A 506 -25.74 -10.44 19.46
C ARG A 506 -25.50 -11.83 20.02
N GLY A 507 -24.91 -11.92 21.22
CA GLY A 507 -24.76 -13.17 21.96
C GLY A 507 -26.04 -13.50 22.71
N GLU A 508 -26.60 -14.70 22.51
CA GLU A 508 -27.66 -15.30 23.29
C GLU A 508 -27.12 -16.50 24.04
N ALA A 509 -27.86 -17.05 24.98
CA ALA A 509 -27.35 -18.09 25.89
C ALA A 509 -26.80 -19.34 25.19
N ASP A 510 -27.29 -19.66 24.00
CA ASP A 510 -26.98 -20.86 23.24
C ASP A 510 -26.52 -20.60 21.80
N ARG A 511 -26.50 -19.33 21.38
CA ARG A 511 -26.19 -18.94 20.00
C ARG A 511 -25.66 -17.53 19.87
N VAL A 512 -24.95 -17.26 18.79
CA VAL A 512 -24.58 -15.92 18.34
C VAL A 512 -25.42 -15.57 17.11
N VAL A 513 -26.16 -14.48 17.19
CA VAL A 513 -27.00 -13.98 16.09
C VAL A 513 -26.23 -12.90 15.32
N MET A 514 -26.13 -13.07 14.01
CA MET A 514 -25.54 -12.07 13.11
C MET A 514 -26.65 -11.41 12.30
N GLU A 515 -26.78 -10.10 12.45
CA GLU A 515 -27.71 -9.27 11.67
C GLU A 515 -26.92 -8.46 10.65
N LEU A 516 -27.36 -8.44 9.39
CA LEU A 516 -26.77 -7.67 8.30
C LEU A 516 -27.66 -6.45 8.03
N GLU A 517 -27.12 -5.25 8.18
CA GLU A 517 -27.80 -4.01 7.82
C GLU A 517 -27.12 -3.39 6.59
N THR A 518 -27.83 -3.24 5.48
CA THR A 518 -27.34 -2.53 4.30
C THR A 518 -27.61 -1.04 4.46
N MET A 519 -26.55 -0.23 4.50
CA MET A 519 -26.66 1.24 4.50
C MET A 519 -26.94 1.72 3.08
N VAL A 520 -28.12 2.25 2.83
CA VAL A 520 -28.43 2.97 1.59
C VAL A 520 -27.95 4.41 1.79
N PRO A 521 -27.12 5.00 0.89
CA PRO A 521 -26.78 6.41 0.97
C PRO A 521 -28.06 7.27 0.89
N SER A 522 -28.20 8.20 1.80
CA SER A 522 -29.39 9.05 1.97
C SER A 522 -29.55 10.16 0.93
N GLN A 523 -29.18 9.92 -0.33
CA GLN A 523 -29.36 10.88 -1.43
C GLN A 523 -30.02 10.24 -2.64
N VAL A 524 -31.27 9.86 -2.48
CA VAL A 524 -32.22 9.82 -3.60
C VAL A 524 -33.52 10.48 -3.11
N PRO A 525 -34.02 11.55 -3.74
CA PRO A 525 -35.30 12.14 -3.35
C PRO A 525 -36.41 11.14 -3.59
N MET A 526 -37.05 10.67 -2.53
CA MET A 526 -38.23 9.82 -2.61
C MET A 526 -39.44 10.64 -3.08
N PRO A 527 -40.24 10.15 -4.01
CA PRO A 527 -41.57 10.70 -4.25
C PRO A 527 -42.46 10.39 -3.04
N SER A 528 -43.11 11.41 -2.56
CA SER A 528 -44.05 11.38 -1.45
C SER A 528 -45.17 10.35 -1.66
N ARG A 529 -45.25 9.32 -0.83
CA ARG A 529 -46.50 8.75 -0.27
C ARG A 529 -46.18 7.50 0.56
N GLY A 530 -46.67 7.52 1.78
CA GLY A 530 -46.35 6.63 2.86
C GLY A 530 -46.62 5.14 2.64
N LYS A 531 -45.66 4.36 3.13
CA LYS A 531 -45.84 3.01 3.67
C LYS A 531 -44.81 2.79 4.79
N PRO A 532 -45.07 1.91 5.76
CA PRO A 532 -44.23 1.76 6.96
C PRO A 532 -42.85 1.20 6.59
N ARG A 533 -41.83 1.63 7.37
CA ARG A 533 -40.46 1.12 7.27
C ARG A 533 -40.45 -0.39 7.50
N GLU A 534 -40.20 -1.14 6.46
CA GLU A 534 -39.84 -2.55 6.59
C GLU A 534 -38.47 -2.63 7.25
N LYS A 535 -38.38 -3.38 8.36
CA LYS A 535 -37.11 -3.76 8.99
C LYS A 535 -36.32 -4.59 7.97
N GLY A 536 -35.05 -4.24 7.77
CA GLY A 536 -34.17 -5.01 6.89
C GLY A 536 -34.05 -6.49 7.32
N PRO A 537 -33.64 -7.39 6.42
CA PRO A 537 -33.65 -8.82 6.67
C PRO A 537 -32.68 -9.23 7.78
N ARG A 538 -33.13 -10.05 8.69
CA ARG A 538 -32.32 -10.78 9.68
C ARG A 538 -31.63 -11.93 8.96
N LEU A 539 -30.33 -12.10 9.14
CA LEU A 539 -29.61 -12.99 8.27
C LEU A 539 -29.08 -14.24 8.95
N VAL A 540 -29.15 -14.69 10.05
CA VAL A 540 -28.70 -16.01 10.50
C VAL A 540 -28.51 -16.09 12.03
N ASP A 541 -29.08 -17.07 12.62
CA ASP A 541 -28.79 -17.54 13.97
C ASP A 541 -27.70 -18.62 13.92
N PHE A 542 -26.56 -18.40 14.56
CA PHE A 542 -25.53 -19.43 14.70
C PHE A 542 -25.72 -20.19 15.99
N LEU A 543 -26.04 -21.47 15.87
CA LEU A 543 -25.97 -22.40 16.98
C LEU A 543 -24.53 -22.86 17.16
N LEU A 544 -24.01 -22.81 18.39
CA LEU A 544 -22.73 -23.39 18.74
C LEU A 544 -22.82 -24.91 18.69
N PRO A 545 -22.06 -25.61 17.81
CA PRO A 545 -22.08 -27.07 17.79
C PRO A 545 -21.35 -27.64 19.01
N PRO A 546 -21.88 -28.68 19.66
CA PRO A 546 -21.17 -29.32 20.76
C PRO A 546 -19.94 -30.15 20.34
N ARG A 547 -19.60 -30.27 19.07
CA ARG A 547 -18.34 -30.85 18.54
C ARG A 547 -18.14 -30.44 17.08
N THR A 548 -16.90 -30.09 16.73
CA THR A 548 -16.43 -29.87 15.38
C THR A 548 -16.91 -30.93 14.38
N GLN A 549 -17.97 -30.63 13.63
CA GLN A 549 -18.26 -31.34 12.39
C GLN A 549 -18.05 -30.39 11.22
N LYS A 550 -17.29 -30.89 10.24
CA LYS A 550 -16.98 -30.19 8.98
C LYS A 550 -18.27 -29.72 8.33
N LEU A 551 -18.37 -28.41 8.04
CA LEU A 551 -19.41 -27.80 7.22
C LEU A 551 -19.44 -28.43 5.82
N ALA A 552 -20.26 -29.43 5.62
CA ALA A 552 -20.55 -30.04 4.33
C ALA A 552 -22.02 -30.48 4.31
N THR A 553 -22.94 -29.51 4.27
CA THR A 553 -24.30 -29.79 3.89
C THR A 553 -24.59 -29.21 2.50
N PRO A 554 -25.46 -29.85 1.68
CA PRO A 554 -25.86 -29.35 0.37
C PRO A 554 -26.47 -27.94 0.42
N GLU A 555 -27.08 -27.56 1.53
CA GLU A 555 -27.73 -26.27 1.74
C GLU A 555 -26.69 -25.12 1.90
N ALA A 556 -25.56 -25.35 2.56
CA ALA A 556 -24.46 -24.40 2.65
C ALA A 556 -23.84 -24.11 1.26
N GLY A 557 -23.80 -25.13 0.39
CA GLY A 557 -23.37 -24.99 -1.00
C GLY A 557 -24.33 -24.14 -1.84
N ALA A 558 -25.64 -24.29 -1.63
CA ALA A 558 -26.68 -23.52 -2.32
C ALA A 558 -26.67 -22.04 -1.86
N MET A 559 -26.45 -21.78 -0.58
CA MET A 559 -26.33 -20.45 0.00
C MET A 559 -25.06 -19.71 -0.51
N LEU A 560 -23.94 -20.44 -0.63
CA LEU A 560 -22.71 -19.93 -1.21
C LEU A 560 -22.86 -19.56 -2.70
N SER A 561 -23.63 -20.34 -3.49
CA SER A 561 -23.88 -20.06 -4.90
C SER A 561 -24.74 -18.81 -5.14
N LEU A 562 -25.61 -18.46 -4.20
CA LEU A 562 -26.43 -17.24 -4.21
C LEU A 562 -25.60 -15.99 -3.90
N ILE A 563 -24.70 -16.09 -2.93
CA ILE A 563 -23.76 -15.01 -2.58
C ILE A 563 -22.75 -14.78 -3.73
N GLU A 564 -22.44 -15.80 -4.51
CA GLU A 564 -21.57 -15.73 -5.68
C GLU A 564 -22.22 -15.13 -6.95
N GLY A 565 -23.52 -14.77 -6.92
CA GLY A 565 -24.20 -14.08 -8.02
C GLY A 565 -24.40 -14.90 -9.29
N LYS A 566 -24.47 -16.24 -9.17
CA LYS A 566 -24.63 -17.16 -10.31
C LYS A 566 -26.10 -17.38 -10.77
N SER A 567 -27.08 -16.66 -10.21
CA SER A 567 -28.46 -16.71 -10.70
C SER A 567 -29.00 -15.31 -10.98
N ASP A 568 -29.36 -15.11 -12.23
CA ASP A 568 -29.91 -13.85 -12.78
C ASP A 568 -31.43 -13.69 -12.53
N ASP A 569 -32.01 -14.47 -11.64
CA ASP A 569 -33.45 -14.63 -11.48
C ASP A 569 -33.98 -13.89 -10.23
N ARG A 570 -34.46 -12.65 -10.46
CA ARG A 570 -35.00 -11.77 -9.40
C ARG A 570 -36.18 -12.33 -8.62
N GLU A 571 -36.96 -13.24 -9.22
CA GLU A 571 -38.08 -13.90 -8.53
C GLU A 571 -37.63 -14.95 -7.51
N LYS A 572 -36.51 -15.64 -7.77
CA LYS A 572 -35.92 -16.59 -6.84
C LYS A 572 -35.30 -15.92 -5.63
N THR A 573 -34.78 -14.69 -5.78
CA THR A 573 -34.17 -13.94 -4.67
C THR A 573 -35.17 -13.67 -3.54
N GLY A 574 -36.44 -13.40 -3.85
CA GLY A 574 -37.51 -13.21 -2.85
C GLY A 574 -37.91 -14.50 -2.11
N LEU A 575 -37.86 -15.64 -2.80
CA LEU A 575 -38.17 -16.95 -2.20
C LEU A 575 -37.03 -17.43 -1.28
N TYR A 576 -35.79 -17.17 -1.66
CA TYR A 576 -34.59 -17.54 -0.89
C TYR A 576 -34.41 -16.64 0.34
N GLN A 577 -34.79 -15.37 0.27
CA GLN A 577 -34.82 -14.49 1.43
C GLN A 577 -35.71 -15.03 2.54
N LYS A 578 -36.86 -15.63 2.18
CA LYS A 578 -37.78 -16.30 3.12
C LYS A 578 -37.21 -17.61 3.70
N HIS A 579 -36.37 -18.29 2.90
CA HIS A 579 -35.72 -19.55 3.32
C HIS A 579 -34.51 -19.30 4.24
N ILE A 580 -33.83 -18.19 4.08
CA ILE A 580 -32.72 -17.74 4.94
C ILE A 580 -33.22 -17.39 6.35
N GLU A 581 -34.45 -16.84 6.46
CA GLU A 581 -35.09 -16.57 7.75
C GLU A 581 -35.49 -17.83 8.52
N GLU A 582 -35.56 -19.00 7.86
CA GLU A 582 -36.00 -20.29 8.43
C GLU A 582 -34.86 -21.32 8.64
N LEU A 583 -33.61 -21.01 8.23
CA LEU A 583 -32.48 -21.92 8.39
C LEU A 583 -31.92 -21.86 9.82
N GLU A 584 -32.24 -22.88 10.60
CA GLU A 584 -31.55 -23.21 11.86
C GLU A 584 -30.27 -24.00 11.53
N TRP A 585 -29.13 -23.49 11.92
CA TRP A 585 -27.85 -24.19 11.87
C TRP A 585 -27.78 -25.17 13.05
N LYS A 586 -27.92 -26.44 12.74
CA LYS A 586 -27.72 -27.53 13.70
C LYS A 586 -26.27 -27.96 13.76
#